data_20b3664677243b59444d199548d70c37
#
_entry.id   20b3664677243b59444d199548d70c37
#
_cell.length_a   1.000
_cell.length_b   1.000
_cell.length_c   1.000
_cell.angle_alpha   90.00
_cell.angle_beta   90.00
_cell.angle_gamma   90.00
#
_symmetry.space_group_name_H-M   'P 1'
#
loop_
_entity.id
_entity.type
_entity.pdbx_description
1 polymer ?
#
loop_
_entity_poly.entity_id
_entity_poly.type
_entity_poly.pdbx_seq_one_letter_code
_entity_poly.pdbx_strand_id
1 'polypeptide(L)'
;APADPHPRDDIRCQLGLERADCFISSFDRPSVSLTVVEKHDPRSQLKRFLAQPGHLAKPGPSVRHGHLAEPGPSGGHVGDAGIIYCATRKRTEDLAAQICAQGIAAAAYHAGLAAEERDRVQEAFIFDQIQIVVATVAFGMGIDKTNVRFVVHWDLPQHLEGYYQEIGRAGRDGSPAEALLLFGWE
;
A
#
# COMPACT_ATOMS: atom_id res chain seq x y z
N ALA A 1 13.98 4.36 6.84
CA ALA A 1 14.24 3.93 8.21
C ALA A 1 15.30 4.86 8.79
N PRO A 2 15.14 5.42 10.01
CA PRO A 2 16.27 6.06 10.66
C PRO A 2 17.31 4.97 10.89
N ALA A 3 18.51 5.16 10.33
CA ALA A 3 19.62 4.28 10.54
C ALA A 3 19.94 4.21 12.05
N ASP A 4 20.36 3.04 12.52
CA ASP A 4 20.94 2.83 13.85
C ASP A 4 21.97 3.93 14.14
N PRO A 5 22.23 4.33 15.40
CA PRO A 5 23.19 5.38 15.75
C PRO A 5 24.57 5.21 15.06
N HIS A 6 25.11 4.01 15.01
CA HIS A 6 26.41 3.72 14.38
C HIS A 6 26.47 4.03 12.86
N PRO A 7 25.56 3.55 12.01
CA PRO A 7 25.54 3.94 10.61
C PRO A 7 25.30 5.43 10.35
N ARG A 8 24.60 6.13 11.24
CA ARG A 8 24.38 7.58 11.11
C ARG A 8 25.66 8.38 11.28
N ASP A 9 26.45 8.06 12.27
CA ASP A 9 27.72 8.74 12.54
C ASP A 9 28.73 8.45 11.40
N ASP A 10 28.75 7.24 10.89
CA ASP A 10 29.54 6.87 9.71
C ASP A 10 29.13 7.68 8.47
N ILE A 11 27.84 7.78 8.18
CA ILE A 11 27.32 8.57 7.05
C ILE A 11 27.71 10.03 7.21
N ARG A 12 27.57 10.61 8.40
CA ARG A 12 27.95 12.01 8.66
C ARG A 12 29.44 12.24 8.46
N CYS A 13 30.27 11.32 8.92
CA CYS A 13 31.71 11.39 8.75
C CYS A 13 32.12 11.29 7.27
N GLN A 14 31.57 10.29 6.54
CA GLN A 14 31.90 10.09 5.14
C GLN A 14 31.45 11.24 4.22
N LEU A 15 30.38 11.94 4.60
CA LEU A 15 29.85 13.09 3.86
C LEU A 15 30.43 14.42 4.34
N GLY A 16 31.31 14.46 5.35
CA GLY A 16 31.85 15.68 5.93
C GLY A 16 30.78 16.56 6.62
N LEU A 17 29.73 15.91 7.15
CA LEU A 17 28.57 16.57 7.77
C LEU A 17 28.58 16.48 9.31
N GLU A 18 29.75 16.39 9.94
CA GLU A 18 29.89 16.21 11.39
C GLU A 18 29.28 17.38 12.18
N ARG A 19 29.26 18.58 11.59
CA ARG A 19 28.73 19.80 12.19
C ARG A 19 27.28 20.12 11.75
N ALA A 20 26.68 19.29 10.90
CA ALA A 20 25.32 19.53 10.44
C ALA A 20 24.29 19.15 11.51
N ASP A 21 23.20 19.92 11.59
CA ASP A 21 22.06 19.55 12.42
C ASP A 21 21.43 18.25 11.98
N CYS A 22 21.14 17.38 12.91
CA CYS A 22 20.54 16.07 12.65
C CYS A 22 19.08 16.06 13.10
N PHE A 23 18.16 16.02 12.13
CA PHE A 23 16.73 15.91 12.41
C PHE A 23 16.30 14.44 12.35
N ILE A 24 15.82 13.93 13.46
CA ILE A 24 15.37 12.53 13.60
C ILE A 24 13.89 12.56 13.98
N SER A 25 13.04 12.02 13.10
CA SER A 25 11.64 11.78 13.41
C SER A 25 11.41 10.34 13.87
N SER A 26 10.39 10.13 14.69
CA SER A 26 9.90 8.80 15.06
C SER A 26 9.43 8.02 13.82
N PHE A 27 9.52 6.69 13.90
CA PHE A 27 8.87 5.78 12.93
C PHE A 27 7.35 5.73 13.09
N ASP A 28 6.87 6.27 14.19
CA ASP A 28 5.45 6.26 14.48
C ASP A 28 4.68 7.02 13.39
N ARG A 29 3.68 6.35 12.85
CA ARG A 29 2.76 6.84 11.84
C ARG A 29 1.35 6.85 12.43
N PRO A 30 0.99 7.84 13.24
CA PRO A 30 -0.31 7.86 13.94
C PRO A 30 -1.50 7.87 12.97
N SER A 31 -1.28 8.22 11.70
CA SER A 31 -2.29 8.15 10.65
C SER A 31 -2.51 6.75 10.08
N VAL A 32 -1.66 5.76 10.41
CA VAL A 32 -1.77 4.39 9.87
C VAL A 32 -2.15 3.43 10.99
N SER A 33 -3.35 2.88 10.91
CA SER A 33 -3.82 1.82 11.81
C SER A 33 -3.26 0.46 11.37
N LEU A 34 -2.64 -0.27 12.29
CA LEU A 34 -2.07 -1.60 12.02
C LEU A 34 -2.99 -2.69 12.60
N THR A 35 -3.43 -3.60 11.75
CA THR A 35 -4.27 -4.75 12.12
C THR A 35 -3.61 -6.05 11.68
N VAL A 36 -3.49 -7.01 12.59
CA VAL A 36 -2.95 -8.34 12.30
C VAL A 36 -4.03 -9.38 12.55
N VAL A 37 -4.33 -10.20 11.57
CA VAL A 37 -5.41 -11.19 11.62
C VAL A 37 -4.92 -12.55 11.14
N GLU A 38 -5.27 -13.59 11.90
CA GLU A 38 -4.99 -14.97 11.49
C GLU A 38 -5.83 -15.37 10.27
N LYS A 39 -5.20 -16.04 9.30
CA LYS A 39 -5.87 -16.56 8.11
C LYS A 39 -6.73 -17.77 8.47
N HIS A 40 -8.05 -17.64 8.32
CA HIS A 40 -8.99 -18.77 8.36
C HIS A 40 -9.67 -18.95 7.00
N ASP A 41 -10.20 -17.86 6.47
CA ASP A 41 -10.75 -17.75 5.12
C ASP A 41 -10.30 -16.38 4.56
N PRO A 42 -9.09 -16.31 4.01
CA PRO A 42 -8.50 -15.04 3.63
C PRO A 42 -9.27 -14.30 2.53
N ARG A 43 -10.01 -15.04 1.68
CA ARG A 43 -10.85 -14.42 0.64
C ARG A 43 -12.04 -13.69 1.25
N SER A 44 -12.74 -14.33 2.16
CA SER A 44 -13.85 -13.69 2.89
C SER A 44 -13.36 -12.60 3.83
N GLN A 45 -12.18 -12.77 4.43
CA GLN A 45 -11.55 -11.75 5.27
C GLN A 45 -11.22 -10.50 4.46
N LEU A 46 -10.57 -10.65 3.30
CA LEU A 46 -10.29 -9.54 2.40
C LEU A 46 -11.57 -8.88 1.90
N LYS A 47 -12.54 -9.68 1.44
CA LYS A 47 -13.84 -9.15 0.99
C LYS A 47 -14.52 -8.32 2.07
N ARG A 48 -14.51 -8.79 3.32
CA ARG A 48 -15.05 -8.06 4.46
C ARG A 48 -14.28 -6.78 4.72
N PHE A 49 -12.96 -6.83 4.66
CA PHE A 49 -12.10 -5.66 4.81
C PHE A 49 -12.41 -4.60 3.75
N LEU A 50 -12.48 -4.99 2.47
CA LEU A 50 -12.81 -4.09 1.37
C LEU A 50 -14.25 -3.56 1.42
N ALA A 51 -15.18 -4.30 2.03
CA ALA A 51 -16.60 -3.93 2.13
C ALA A 51 -16.91 -3.09 3.38
N GLN A 52 -16.01 -2.97 4.34
CA GLN A 52 -16.26 -2.15 5.53
C GLN A 52 -16.40 -0.68 5.12
N PRO A 53 -17.51 0.01 5.52
CA PRO A 53 -17.56 1.46 5.46
C PRO A 53 -16.45 1.96 6.39
N GLY A 54 -15.45 2.61 5.80
CA GLY A 54 -14.17 2.84 6.45
C GLY A 54 -14.28 3.34 7.88
N HIS A 55 -13.56 2.70 8.79
CA HIS A 55 -13.07 3.33 10.00
C HIS A 55 -12.17 4.55 9.69
N LEU A 56 -11.98 4.81 8.42
CA LEU A 56 -11.34 5.97 7.87
C LEU A 56 -12.31 7.15 8.03
N ALA A 57 -11.91 8.11 8.82
CA ALA A 57 -12.61 9.39 8.93
C ALA A 57 -13.03 9.83 7.53
N LYS A 58 -14.26 10.38 7.42
CA LYS A 58 -14.79 10.92 6.16
C LYS A 58 -13.67 11.65 5.42
N PRO A 59 -13.47 11.40 4.12
CA PRO A 59 -12.43 12.07 3.37
C PRO A 59 -12.56 13.55 3.60
N GLY A 60 -11.53 14.17 4.15
CA GLY A 60 -11.38 15.62 4.08
C GLY A 60 -11.50 16.03 2.62
N PRO A 61 -11.82 17.30 2.30
CA PRO A 61 -12.05 17.71 0.93
C PRO A 61 -10.82 17.37 0.10
N SER A 62 -10.92 16.26 -0.62
CA SER A 62 -9.90 15.87 -1.59
C SER A 62 -9.85 16.98 -2.62
N VAL A 63 -8.68 17.58 -2.79
CA VAL A 63 -8.40 18.49 -3.90
C VAL A 63 -8.59 17.66 -5.17
N ARG A 64 -9.77 17.80 -5.77
CA ARG A 64 -10.12 17.15 -7.03
C ARG A 64 -9.26 17.78 -8.13
N HIS A 65 -8.24 17.07 -8.56
CA HIS A 65 -7.74 17.27 -9.92
C HIS A 65 -8.72 16.53 -10.83
N GLY A 66 -9.46 17.35 -11.62
CA GLY A 66 -10.65 16.96 -12.36
C GLY A 66 -10.49 15.71 -13.21
N HIS A 67 -11.31 14.74 -12.95
CA HIS A 67 -12.20 14.10 -13.91
C HIS A 67 -13.19 13.20 -13.15
N LEU A 68 -14.44 13.30 -13.54
CA LEU A 68 -15.62 12.69 -12.93
C LEU A 68 -15.52 11.16 -12.95
N ALA A 69 -15.43 10.53 -11.78
CA ALA A 69 -15.92 9.19 -11.58
C ALA A 69 -17.16 9.31 -10.68
N GLU A 70 -18.29 8.87 -11.17
CA GLU A 70 -19.54 8.77 -10.42
C GLU A 70 -19.34 7.86 -9.21
N PRO A 71 -19.86 8.21 -8.02
CA PRO A 71 -19.75 7.35 -6.85
C PRO A 71 -20.60 6.10 -7.05
N GLY A 72 -19.95 4.94 -7.07
CA GLY A 72 -20.65 3.66 -7.02
C GLY A 72 -21.36 3.44 -5.66
N PRO A 73 -22.41 2.60 -5.60
CA PRO A 73 -23.40 2.57 -4.52
C PRO A 73 -23.02 1.76 -3.27
N SER A 74 -21.76 1.64 -2.89
CA SER A 74 -21.42 0.90 -1.67
C SER A 74 -20.28 1.57 -0.91
N GLY A 75 -20.61 2.08 0.28
CA GLY A 75 -19.67 2.73 1.20
C GLY A 75 -18.72 1.71 1.86
N GLY A 76 -17.61 1.48 1.25
CA GLY A 76 -16.47 0.73 1.74
C GLY A 76 -15.23 1.32 1.12
N HIS A 77 -14.10 0.63 1.17
CA HIS A 77 -12.89 1.01 0.42
C HIS A 77 -13.09 1.02 -1.12
N VAL A 78 -14.33 0.94 -1.57
CA VAL A 78 -14.75 1.12 -2.97
C VAL A 78 -14.55 2.59 -3.33
N GLY A 79 -13.52 2.86 -4.08
CA GLY A 79 -13.07 4.23 -4.40
C GLY A 79 -11.76 4.64 -3.73
N ASP A 80 -11.36 3.98 -2.65
CA ASP A 80 -10.09 4.23 -1.99
C ASP A 80 -8.94 3.48 -2.69
N ALA A 81 -7.83 4.15 -2.93
CA ALA A 81 -6.65 3.51 -3.50
C ALA A 81 -6.00 2.57 -2.49
N GLY A 82 -5.67 1.34 -2.92
CA GLY A 82 -5.05 0.35 -2.07
C GLY A 82 -4.01 -0.52 -2.76
N ILE A 83 -3.12 -1.10 -1.97
CA ILE A 83 -2.10 -2.03 -2.43
C ILE A 83 -2.24 -3.35 -1.67
N ILE A 84 -2.22 -4.47 -2.37
CA ILE A 84 -2.27 -5.81 -1.77
C ILE A 84 -0.98 -6.55 -2.15
N TYR A 85 -0.15 -6.88 -1.16
CA TYR A 85 1.09 -7.62 -1.37
C TYR A 85 0.88 -9.12 -1.27
N CYS A 86 1.35 -9.85 -2.28
CA CYS A 86 1.36 -11.31 -2.35
C CYS A 86 2.77 -11.84 -2.56
N ALA A 87 3.05 -13.05 -2.06
CA ALA A 87 4.37 -13.68 -2.20
C ALA A 87 4.66 -14.18 -3.62
N THR A 88 3.64 -14.57 -4.41
CA THR A 88 3.83 -15.19 -5.72
C THR A 88 3.11 -14.46 -6.84
N ARG A 89 3.69 -14.50 -8.06
CA ARG A 89 3.12 -13.92 -9.29
C ARG A 89 1.72 -14.46 -9.57
N LYS A 90 1.57 -15.80 -9.54
CA LYS A 90 0.28 -16.45 -9.80
C LYS A 90 -0.81 -15.99 -8.83
N ARG A 91 -0.49 -15.90 -7.52
CA ARG A 91 -1.45 -15.41 -6.53
C ARG A 91 -1.84 -13.95 -6.77
N THR A 92 -0.89 -13.15 -7.23
CA THR A 92 -1.11 -11.75 -7.60
C THR A 92 -2.14 -11.65 -8.73
N GLU A 93 -1.98 -12.44 -9.79
CA GLU A 93 -2.90 -12.49 -10.94
C GLU A 93 -4.29 -13.04 -10.55
N ASP A 94 -4.33 -14.17 -9.84
CA ASP A 94 -5.57 -14.81 -9.40
C ASP A 94 -6.39 -13.89 -8.49
N LEU A 95 -5.74 -13.18 -7.56
CA LEU A 95 -6.40 -12.29 -6.62
C LEU A 95 -6.89 -11.01 -7.30
N ALA A 96 -6.11 -10.44 -8.21
CA ALA A 96 -6.53 -9.28 -9.01
C ALA A 96 -7.78 -9.62 -9.85
N ALA A 97 -7.80 -10.79 -10.51
CA ALA A 97 -8.96 -11.26 -11.27
C ALA A 97 -10.20 -11.44 -10.38
N GLN A 98 -10.03 -11.97 -9.16
CA GLN A 98 -11.14 -12.13 -8.20
C GLN A 98 -11.71 -10.79 -7.72
N ILE A 99 -10.86 -9.79 -7.51
CA ILE A 99 -11.28 -8.44 -7.12
C ILE A 99 -12.01 -7.76 -8.28
N CYS A 100 -11.51 -7.88 -9.51
CA CYS A 100 -12.19 -7.39 -10.71
C CYS A 100 -13.57 -8.03 -10.90
N ALA A 101 -13.72 -9.33 -10.62
CA ALA A 101 -15.01 -10.01 -10.70
C ALA A 101 -16.04 -9.49 -9.67
N GLN A 102 -15.63 -8.75 -8.67
CA GLN A 102 -16.49 -8.07 -7.70
C GLN A 102 -16.83 -6.63 -8.12
N GLY A 103 -16.42 -6.21 -9.33
CA GLY A 103 -16.68 -4.87 -9.85
C GLY A 103 -15.71 -3.79 -9.36
N ILE A 104 -14.61 -4.17 -8.71
CA ILE A 104 -13.56 -3.24 -8.26
C ILE A 104 -12.46 -3.19 -9.31
N ALA A 105 -12.06 -2.01 -9.75
CA ALA A 105 -10.99 -1.84 -10.71
C ALA A 105 -9.64 -2.21 -10.07
N ALA A 106 -9.08 -3.36 -10.46
CA ALA A 106 -7.82 -3.86 -9.92
C ALA A 106 -6.90 -4.37 -11.04
N ALA A 107 -5.58 -4.35 -10.79
CA ALA A 107 -4.62 -4.93 -11.70
C ALA A 107 -3.50 -5.66 -10.92
N ALA A 108 -2.95 -6.69 -11.57
CA ALA A 108 -1.77 -7.41 -11.07
C ALA A 108 -0.49 -6.67 -11.45
N TYR A 109 0.51 -6.69 -10.56
CA TYR A 109 1.83 -6.13 -10.81
C TYR A 109 2.94 -7.02 -10.26
N HIS A 110 3.83 -7.49 -11.12
CA HIS A 110 4.99 -8.28 -10.72
C HIS A 110 6.11 -8.22 -11.78
N ALA A 111 7.31 -8.60 -11.41
CA ALA A 111 8.48 -8.55 -12.29
C ALA A 111 8.40 -9.45 -13.53
N GLY A 112 7.43 -10.36 -13.59
CA GLY A 112 7.19 -11.22 -14.78
C GLY A 112 6.36 -10.56 -15.88
N LEU A 113 5.76 -9.38 -15.63
CA LEU A 113 5.06 -8.60 -16.66
C LEU A 113 6.07 -7.90 -17.58
N ALA A 114 5.67 -7.67 -18.84
CA ALA A 114 6.43 -6.82 -19.74
C ALA A 114 6.59 -5.41 -19.18
N ALA A 115 7.65 -4.71 -19.57
CA ALA A 115 7.93 -3.36 -19.05
C ALA A 115 6.78 -2.40 -19.34
N GLU A 116 6.27 -2.43 -20.55
CA GLU A 116 5.15 -1.58 -21.00
C GLU A 116 3.87 -1.84 -20.20
N GLU A 117 3.62 -3.09 -19.81
CA GLU A 117 2.46 -3.44 -18.98
C GLU A 117 2.64 -2.96 -17.55
N ARG A 118 3.84 -3.05 -17.01
CA ARG A 118 4.14 -2.52 -15.67
C ARG A 118 3.95 -1.02 -15.62
N ASP A 119 4.46 -0.30 -16.63
CA ASP A 119 4.32 1.15 -16.74
C ASP A 119 2.84 1.54 -16.85
N ARG A 120 2.07 0.83 -17.68
CA ARG A 120 0.63 1.04 -17.83
C ARG A 120 -0.14 0.85 -16.52
N VAL A 121 0.13 -0.22 -15.78
CA VAL A 121 -0.51 -0.47 -14.48
C VAL A 121 -0.14 0.59 -13.46
N GLN A 122 1.12 1.01 -13.45
CA GLN A 122 1.60 2.05 -12.54
C GLN A 122 0.94 3.40 -12.84
N GLU A 123 0.89 3.81 -14.10
CA GLU A 123 0.20 5.04 -14.51
C GLU A 123 -1.29 4.98 -14.18
N ALA A 124 -1.97 3.88 -14.54
CA ALA A 124 -3.38 3.69 -14.23
C ALA A 124 -3.68 3.80 -12.72
N PHE A 125 -2.77 3.32 -11.86
CA PHE A 125 -2.90 3.45 -10.42
C PHE A 125 -2.65 4.88 -9.94
N ILE A 126 -1.63 5.56 -10.48
CA ILE A 126 -1.31 6.96 -10.12
C ILE A 126 -2.48 7.88 -10.48
N PHE A 127 -3.09 7.67 -11.65
CA PHE A 127 -4.20 8.50 -12.16
C PHE A 127 -5.60 8.02 -11.75
N ASP A 128 -5.71 7.18 -10.72
CA ASP A 128 -6.98 6.67 -10.19
C ASP A 128 -7.88 5.93 -11.21
N GLN A 129 -7.30 5.41 -12.30
CA GLN A 129 -8.00 4.57 -13.28
C GLN A 129 -8.21 3.15 -12.75
N ILE A 130 -7.34 2.68 -11.89
CA ILE A 130 -7.51 1.48 -11.07
C ILE A 130 -7.41 1.84 -9.59
N GLN A 131 -8.21 1.16 -8.77
CA GLN A 131 -8.30 1.41 -7.33
C GLN A 131 -7.31 0.56 -6.54
N ILE A 132 -7.11 -0.69 -6.97
CA ILE A 132 -6.31 -1.65 -6.24
C ILE A 132 -5.21 -2.21 -7.13
N VAL A 133 -3.97 -2.16 -6.66
CA VAL A 133 -2.88 -2.93 -7.24
C VAL A 133 -2.62 -4.14 -6.36
N VAL A 134 -2.71 -5.33 -6.94
CA VAL A 134 -2.26 -6.57 -6.31
C VAL A 134 -0.85 -6.85 -6.80
N ALA A 135 0.13 -6.92 -5.92
CA ALA A 135 1.53 -6.89 -6.31
C ALA A 135 2.41 -7.86 -5.52
N THR A 136 3.54 -8.22 -6.12
CA THR A 136 4.69 -8.70 -5.36
C THR A 136 5.51 -7.52 -4.86
N VAL A 137 6.54 -7.77 -4.03
CA VAL A 137 7.48 -6.75 -3.53
C VAL A 137 8.13 -5.88 -4.62
N ALA A 138 8.02 -6.29 -5.89
CA ALA A 138 8.51 -5.52 -7.03
C ALA A 138 7.75 -4.19 -7.25
N PHE A 139 6.53 -4.06 -6.70
CA PHE A 139 5.75 -2.84 -6.79
C PHE A 139 6.11 -1.90 -5.65
N GLY A 140 6.58 -0.73 -6.00
CA GLY A 140 6.76 0.29 -4.99
C GLY A 140 7.98 1.17 -5.14
N MET A 141 9.05 0.76 -5.80
CA MET A 141 10.15 1.67 -6.11
C MET A 141 9.67 2.72 -7.13
N GLY A 142 9.72 4.00 -6.74
CA GLY A 142 9.33 5.11 -7.62
C GLY A 142 7.82 5.44 -7.64
N ILE A 143 6.98 4.81 -6.83
CA ILE A 143 5.56 5.17 -6.75
C ILE A 143 5.36 6.27 -5.72
N ASP A 144 4.97 7.44 -6.22
CA ASP A 144 4.63 8.60 -5.39
C ASP A 144 3.12 8.91 -5.45
N LYS A 145 2.33 7.93 -4.99
CA LYS A 145 0.89 8.11 -4.79
C LYS A 145 0.62 8.38 -3.31
N THR A 146 0.14 9.58 -3.01
CA THR A 146 -0.01 10.06 -1.63
C THR A 146 -1.32 9.59 -0.98
N ASN A 147 -2.36 9.35 -1.77
CA ASN A 147 -3.71 9.02 -1.32
C ASN A 147 -3.98 7.50 -1.20
N VAL A 148 -2.98 6.68 -0.98
CA VAL A 148 -3.17 5.25 -0.67
C VAL A 148 -3.82 5.13 0.70
N ARG A 149 -5.02 4.54 0.76
CA ARG A 149 -5.81 4.42 1.99
C ARG A 149 -5.60 3.12 2.72
N PHE A 150 -5.17 2.07 2.02
CA PHE A 150 -4.86 0.81 2.70
C PHE A 150 -3.72 0.05 2.02
N VAL A 151 -3.02 -0.72 2.85
CA VAL A 151 -2.04 -1.71 2.42
C VAL A 151 -2.39 -3.05 3.08
N VAL A 152 -2.58 -4.08 2.27
CA VAL A 152 -2.86 -5.43 2.75
C VAL A 152 -1.69 -6.34 2.44
N HIS A 153 -1.19 -7.05 3.44
CA HIS A 153 -0.25 -8.15 3.25
C HIS A 153 -1.05 -9.46 3.27
N TRP A 154 -1.27 -10.00 2.08
CA TRP A 154 -1.91 -11.31 1.92
C TRP A 154 -1.03 -12.44 2.44
N ASP A 155 0.28 -12.30 2.29
CA ASP A 155 1.29 -13.20 2.79
C ASP A 155 2.27 -12.45 3.70
N LEU A 156 2.88 -13.18 4.66
CA LEU A 156 3.88 -12.62 5.55
C LEU A 156 5.06 -12.04 4.75
N PRO A 157 5.46 -10.81 5.00
CA PRO A 157 6.67 -10.24 4.42
C PRO A 157 7.91 -10.99 4.91
N GLN A 158 8.92 -11.08 4.05
CA GLN A 158 10.16 -11.82 4.38
C GLN A 158 11.00 -11.13 5.44
N HIS A 159 10.94 -9.80 5.51
CA HIS A 159 11.73 -8.96 6.41
C HIS A 159 10.87 -7.85 7.00
N LEU A 160 11.15 -7.50 8.25
CA LEU A 160 10.43 -6.44 8.97
C LEU A 160 10.63 -5.07 8.31
N GLU A 161 11.84 -4.78 7.81
CA GLU A 161 12.13 -3.55 7.09
C GLU A 161 11.30 -3.41 5.82
N GLY A 162 11.15 -4.51 5.06
CA GLY A 162 10.28 -4.57 3.89
C GLY A 162 8.84 -4.25 4.26
N TYR A 163 8.34 -4.87 5.33
CA TYR A 163 7.00 -4.59 5.84
C TYR A 163 6.79 -3.10 6.15
N TYR A 164 7.73 -2.48 6.89
CA TYR A 164 7.64 -1.05 7.19
C TYR A 164 7.70 -0.16 5.95
N GLN A 165 8.51 -0.51 4.96
CA GLN A 165 8.58 0.23 3.69
C GLN A 165 7.28 0.12 2.90
N GLU A 166 6.62 -1.05 2.94
CA GLU A 166 5.38 -1.33 2.22
C GLU A 166 4.19 -0.63 2.88
N ILE A 167 4.00 -0.76 4.20
CA ILE A 167 2.96 -0.02 4.93
C ILE A 167 3.21 1.50 4.92
N GLY A 168 4.47 1.93 4.82
CA GLY A 168 4.86 3.33 4.69
C GLY A 168 4.34 4.03 3.43
N ARG A 169 3.71 3.29 2.50
CA ARG A 169 3.04 3.85 1.32
C ARG A 169 1.65 4.36 1.63
N ALA A 170 1.02 3.84 2.68
CA ALA A 170 -0.30 4.28 3.10
C ALA A 170 -0.26 5.65 3.79
N GLY A 171 -1.23 6.51 3.52
CA GLY A 171 -1.43 7.77 4.22
C GLY A 171 -0.26 8.75 4.14
N ARG A 172 0.44 8.84 3.02
CA ARG A 172 1.55 9.80 2.85
C ARG A 172 1.10 11.26 2.90
N ASP A 173 -0.16 11.50 2.59
CA ASP A 173 -0.80 12.81 2.71
C ASP A 173 -1.22 13.18 4.14
N GLY A 174 -0.90 12.32 5.12
CA GLY A 174 -1.29 12.50 6.53
C GLY A 174 -2.73 12.10 6.85
N SER A 175 -3.51 11.71 5.85
CA SER A 175 -4.88 11.22 6.07
C SER A 175 -4.87 9.80 6.65
N PRO A 176 -5.93 9.42 7.41
CA PRO A 176 -6.05 8.08 7.97
C PRO A 176 -5.92 7.00 6.91
N ALA A 177 -5.19 5.95 7.24
CA ALA A 177 -4.97 4.79 6.40
C ALA A 177 -4.89 3.52 7.24
N GLU A 178 -5.07 2.36 6.61
CA GLU A 178 -5.05 1.07 7.29
C GLU A 178 -3.99 0.15 6.69
N ALA A 179 -3.32 -0.61 7.56
CA ALA A 179 -2.46 -1.71 7.16
C ALA A 179 -2.98 -3.01 7.78
N LEU A 180 -3.36 -3.97 6.93
CA LEU A 180 -3.83 -5.29 7.33
C LEU A 180 -2.78 -6.33 7.00
N LEU A 181 -2.37 -7.11 7.99
CA LEU A 181 -1.52 -8.28 7.82
C LEU A 181 -2.34 -9.56 8.05
N LEU A 182 -2.45 -10.40 7.03
CA LEU A 182 -3.01 -11.74 7.15
C LEU A 182 -1.86 -12.73 7.39
N PHE A 183 -1.85 -13.39 8.56
CA PHE A 183 -0.81 -14.37 8.88
C PHE A 183 -1.40 -15.77 9.04
N GLY A 184 -0.65 -16.80 8.67
CA GLY A 184 -1.04 -18.19 8.83
C GLY A 184 0.20 -19.08 8.76
N TRP A 185 0.17 -20.17 9.48
CA TRP A 185 1.18 -21.21 9.39
C TRP A 185 0.74 -22.16 8.27
N GLU A 186 1.29 -21.96 7.06
CA GLU A 186 1.18 -22.93 5.95
C GLU A 186 2.40 -23.84 5.91
#